data_14dea086a477a3de88759639fc8dbc5a
#
_entry.id   14dea086a477a3de88759639fc8dbc5a
#
_cell.length_a   1.000
_cell.length_b   1.000
_cell.length_c   1.000
_cell.angle_alpha   90.00
_cell.angle_beta   90.00
_cell.angle_gamma   90.00
#
_symmetry.space_group_name_H-M   'P 1'
#
loop_
_entity.id
_entity.type
_entity.pdbx_description
1 polymer ?
#
loop_
_entity_poly.entity_id
_entity_poly.type
_entity_poly.pdbx_seq_one_letter_code
_entity_poly.pdbx_strand_id
1 'polypeptide(L)'
;MLPTPYEWTEPIRTERLTMRPLHPDDLDDVHAYQSREDVCRYLTFEPRSRDEVRERLERYAVATRLAVDGDFLQLALVLDHDGETRVIGDSYFTLQSVENMTGEIGWTMHPDFAGHGYAFEAASAVLDRIAFGTLGLHRVRAELDPRNHASIHLCTRLGMRAEAHFVEDLWFKGEWADTGVYAILDREWRTRI
;
A
#
# COMPACT_ATOMS: atom_id res chain seq x y z
N MET A 1 19.88 -2.77 12.61
CA MET A 1 19.43 -1.37 12.86
C MET A 1 19.34 -0.67 11.52
N LEU A 2 18.25 0.02 11.25
CA LEU A 2 18.13 0.83 10.05
C LEU A 2 19.25 1.86 10.00
N PRO A 3 19.90 2.10 8.86
CA PRO A 3 20.97 3.08 8.76
C PRO A 3 20.48 4.50 9.06
N THR A 4 19.23 4.80 8.68
CA THR A 4 18.55 6.08 8.96
C THR A 4 17.04 5.82 9.03
N PRO A 5 16.32 6.30 10.06
CA PRO A 5 14.86 6.31 10.05
C PRO A 5 14.36 7.13 8.86
N TYR A 6 13.25 6.69 8.29
CA TYR A 6 12.54 7.50 7.31
C TYR A 6 11.61 8.48 8.04
N GLU A 7 11.67 9.74 7.67
CA GLU A 7 10.73 10.76 8.10
C GLU A 7 10.11 11.41 6.88
N TRP A 8 8.80 11.54 6.89
CA TRP A 8 8.09 12.20 5.82
C TRP A 8 8.37 13.70 5.85
N THR A 9 8.95 14.25 4.79
CA THR A 9 9.32 15.67 4.70
C THR A 9 8.64 16.38 3.54
N GLU A 10 8.41 15.68 2.43
CA GLU A 10 7.84 16.27 1.23
C GLU A 10 7.06 15.22 0.40
N PRO A 11 6.06 15.64 -0.39
CA PRO A 11 5.33 14.72 -1.24
C PRO A 11 6.21 14.03 -2.27
N ILE A 12 5.96 12.74 -2.49
CA ILE A 12 6.58 11.98 -3.59
C ILE A 12 5.79 12.29 -4.86
N ARG A 13 6.47 12.88 -5.84
CA ARG A 13 5.91 13.11 -7.17
C ARG A 13 6.38 12.02 -8.13
N THR A 14 5.44 11.46 -8.87
CA THR A 14 5.67 10.51 -9.96
C THR A 14 5.32 11.18 -11.29
N GLU A 15 5.16 10.42 -12.34
CA GLU A 15 4.75 10.97 -13.66
C GLU A 15 3.34 11.58 -13.62
N ARG A 16 2.40 10.90 -12.92
CA ARG A 16 0.97 11.28 -12.89
C ARG A 16 0.42 11.53 -11.50
N LEU A 17 1.12 11.07 -10.46
CA LEU A 17 0.59 11.12 -9.09
C LEU A 17 1.43 12.00 -8.18
N THR A 18 0.76 12.59 -7.20
CA THR A 18 1.39 13.11 -6.00
C THR A 18 1.00 12.20 -4.84
N MET A 19 1.99 11.65 -4.13
CA MET A 19 1.77 10.80 -2.96
C MET A 19 2.12 11.59 -1.69
N ARG A 20 1.28 11.53 -0.70
CA ARG A 20 1.44 12.16 0.62
C ARG A 20 0.70 11.36 1.69
N PRO A 21 0.99 11.53 2.99
CA PRO A 21 0.15 10.95 4.03
C PRO A 21 -1.32 11.32 3.82
N LEU A 22 -2.21 10.37 4.11
CA LEU A 22 -3.65 10.66 4.12
C LEU A 22 -3.97 11.71 5.19
N HIS A 23 -4.89 12.60 4.89
CA HIS A 23 -5.29 13.71 5.75
C HIS A 23 -6.81 13.63 6.04
N PRO A 24 -7.30 14.18 7.18
CA PRO A 24 -8.73 14.25 7.46
C PRO A 24 -9.60 14.88 6.34
N ASP A 25 -9.05 15.80 5.57
CA ASP A 25 -9.74 16.44 4.44
C ASP A 25 -9.98 15.47 3.25
N ASP A 26 -9.31 14.32 3.23
CA ASP A 26 -9.49 13.29 2.19
C ASP A 26 -10.74 12.42 2.43
N LEU A 27 -11.55 12.74 3.45
CA LEU A 27 -12.65 11.90 3.92
C LEU A 27 -13.63 11.50 2.81
N ASP A 28 -14.00 12.43 1.95
CA ASP A 28 -15.00 12.17 0.91
C ASP A 28 -14.46 11.21 -0.15
N ASP A 29 -13.25 11.46 -0.62
CA ASP A 29 -12.61 10.61 -1.61
C ASP A 29 -12.30 9.21 -1.06
N VAL A 30 -11.76 9.12 0.16
CA VAL A 30 -11.44 7.82 0.79
C VAL A 30 -12.70 7.02 1.09
N HIS A 31 -13.74 7.66 1.62
CA HIS A 31 -15.02 6.99 1.87
C HIS A 31 -15.64 6.49 0.58
N ALA A 32 -15.51 7.21 -0.54
CA ALA A 32 -16.08 6.81 -1.84
C ALA A 32 -15.63 5.41 -2.29
N TYR A 33 -14.42 4.96 -1.96
CA TYR A 33 -13.97 3.61 -2.29
C TYR A 33 -13.94 2.65 -1.10
N GLN A 34 -13.66 3.11 0.14
CA GLN A 34 -13.60 2.20 1.31
C GLN A 34 -14.97 1.78 1.85
N SER A 35 -16.07 2.42 1.41
CA SER A 35 -17.44 1.99 1.71
C SER A 35 -18.00 0.95 0.74
N ARG A 36 -17.25 0.56 -0.28
CA ARG A 36 -17.73 -0.32 -1.35
C ARG A 36 -17.42 -1.78 -1.06
N GLU A 37 -18.40 -2.65 -1.22
CA GLU A 37 -18.26 -4.11 -1.08
C GLU A 37 -17.28 -4.71 -2.10
N ASP A 38 -17.32 -4.25 -3.36
CA ASP A 38 -16.45 -4.74 -4.42
C ASP A 38 -14.97 -4.39 -4.17
N VAL A 39 -14.68 -3.23 -3.59
CA VAL A 39 -13.33 -2.82 -3.19
C VAL A 39 -12.86 -3.61 -1.97
N CYS A 40 -13.73 -3.73 -0.97
CA CYS A 40 -13.37 -4.37 0.28
C CYS A 40 -13.34 -5.90 0.20
N ARG A 41 -13.84 -6.50 -0.87
CA ARG A 41 -14.05 -7.96 -1.01
C ARG A 41 -12.87 -8.80 -0.56
N TYR A 42 -11.65 -8.39 -0.92
CA TYR A 42 -10.40 -9.12 -0.62
C TYR A 42 -9.49 -8.37 0.36
N LEU A 43 -10.00 -7.29 0.97
CA LEU A 43 -9.25 -6.54 1.97
C LEU A 43 -9.59 -7.06 3.38
N THR A 44 -8.65 -6.90 4.30
CA THR A 44 -8.77 -7.37 5.69
C THR A 44 -9.73 -6.52 6.54
N PHE A 45 -10.67 -5.82 5.92
CA PHE A 45 -11.70 -5.04 6.59
C PHE A 45 -13.00 -5.03 5.78
N GLU A 46 -14.11 -4.83 6.48
CA GLU A 46 -15.44 -4.65 5.89
C GLU A 46 -15.61 -3.24 5.29
N PRO A 47 -16.61 -3.03 4.40
CA PRO A 47 -16.97 -1.69 3.97
C PRO A 47 -17.15 -0.76 5.17
N ARG A 48 -16.46 0.38 5.12
CA ARG A 48 -16.39 1.31 6.26
C ARG A 48 -17.46 2.39 6.16
N SER A 49 -18.04 2.70 7.32
CA SER A 49 -18.84 3.90 7.49
C SER A 49 -17.96 5.16 7.39
N ARG A 50 -18.60 6.31 7.18
CA ARG A 50 -17.91 7.60 7.10
C ARG A 50 -17.16 7.96 8.41
N ASP A 51 -17.74 7.59 9.56
CA ASP A 51 -17.12 7.85 10.87
C ASP A 51 -15.88 6.97 11.09
N GLU A 52 -15.93 5.69 10.71
CA GLU A 52 -14.77 4.81 10.76
C GLU A 52 -13.64 5.29 9.83
N VAL A 53 -13.96 5.81 8.65
CA VAL A 53 -12.94 6.40 7.77
C VAL A 53 -12.34 7.65 8.42
N ARG A 54 -13.15 8.54 9.04
CA ARG A 54 -12.66 9.74 9.71
C ARG A 54 -11.66 9.40 10.83
N GLU A 55 -12.01 8.46 11.73
CA GLU A 55 -11.13 8.03 12.82
C GLU A 55 -9.80 7.48 12.30
N ARG A 56 -9.84 6.75 11.18
CA ARG A 56 -8.62 6.23 10.57
C ARG A 56 -7.75 7.30 9.93
N LEU A 57 -8.35 8.27 9.27
CA LEU A 57 -7.63 9.38 8.66
C LEU A 57 -6.88 10.21 9.72
N GLU A 58 -7.47 10.45 10.90
CA GLU A 58 -6.80 11.11 12.02
C GLU A 58 -5.54 10.34 12.45
N ARG A 59 -5.62 9.00 12.52
CA ARG A 59 -4.47 8.15 12.84
C ARG A 59 -3.43 8.12 11.74
N TYR A 60 -3.85 8.11 10.49
CA TYR A 60 -2.94 8.05 9.33
C TYR A 60 -2.19 9.37 9.13
N ALA A 61 -2.82 10.50 9.41
CA ALA A 61 -2.21 11.82 9.28
C ALA A 61 -0.97 12.03 10.17
N VAL A 62 -0.89 11.34 11.31
CA VAL A 62 0.25 11.43 12.24
C VAL A 62 1.27 10.32 12.06
N ALA A 63 0.98 9.30 11.22
CA ALA A 63 1.88 8.22 10.89
C ALA A 63 2.84 8.65 9.75
N THR A 64 3.87 9.40 10.13
CA THR A 64 4.81 10.04 9.18
C THR A 64 6.25 9.56 9.32
N ARG A 65 6.49 8.54 10.17
CA ARG A 65 7.82 8.04 10.48
C ARG A 65 7.89 6.53 10.38
N LEU A 66 9.04 6.00 9.93
CA LEU A 66 9.37 4.58 9.92
C LEU A 66 10.74 4.38 10.59
N ALA A 67 10.75 3.83 11.81
CA ALA A 67 11.96 3.64 12.60
C ALA A 67 12.03 2.31 13.35
N VAL A 68 10.89 1.77 13.74
CA VAL A 68 10.76 0.54 14.52
C VAL A 68 9.75 -0.43 13.88
N ASP A 69 9.77 -1.67 14.32
CA ASP A 69 8.82 -2.68 13.87
C ASP A 69 7.39 -2.22 14.14
N GLY A 70 6.53 -2.33 13.12
CA GLY A 70 5.14 -1.90 13.17
C GLY A 70 4.89 -0.44 12.80
N ASP A 71 5.92 0.41 12.67
CA ASP A 71 5.75 1.74 12.09
C ASP A 71 5.23 1.63 10.65
N PHE A 72 4.30 2.50 10.29
CA PHE A 72 3.66 2.46 8.98
C PHE A 72 3.41 3.85 8.39
N LEU A 73 3.23 3.88 7.09
CA LEU A 73 2.71 5.00 6.32
C LEU A 73 1.42 4.57 5.60
N GLN A 74 0.44 5.47 5.54
CA GLN A 74 -0.72 5.33 4.69
C GLN A 74 -0.76 6.54 3.74
N LEU A 75 -0.42 6.30 2.49
CA LEU A 75 -0.18 7.36 1.51
C LEU A 75 -1.37 7.49 0.56
N ALA A 76 -1.93 8.69 0.46
CA ALA A 76 -2.89 9.06 -0.57
C ALA A 76 -2.22 8.99 -1.95
N LEU A 77 -2.92 8.45 -2.93
CA LEU A 77 -2.60 8.54 -4.35
C LEU A 77 -3.43 9.68 -4.94
N VAL A 78 -2.80 10.84 -5.05
CA VAL A 78 -3.47 12.08 -5.49
C VAL A 78 -3.24 12.25 -6.98
N LEU A 79 -4.33 12.30 -7.73
CA LEU A 79 -4.35 12.58 -9.17
C LEU A 79 -4.89 14.00 -9.38
N ASP A 80 -4.17 14.77 -10.18
CA ASP A 80 -4.67 16.03 -10.73
C ASP A 80 -5.21 15.76 -12.15
N HIS A 81 -6.51 15.89 -12.33
CA HIS A 81 -7.18 15.63 -13.59
C HIS A 81 -8.17 16.76 -13.87
N ASP A 82 -8.01 17.43 -15.00
CA ASP A 82 -8.85 18.55 -15.45
C ASP A 82 -8.98 19.71 -14.43
N GLY A 83 -7.92 19.93 -13.64
CA GLY A 83 -7.89 20.98 -12.61
C GLY A 83 -8.60 20.62 -11.30
N GLU A 84 -9.10 19.39 -11.18
CA GLU A 84 -9.59 18.81 -9.94
C GLU A 84 -8.56 17.85 -9.35
N THR A 85 -8.25 18.04 -8.07
CA THR A 85 -7.33 17.16 -7.33
C THR A 85 -8.14 16.17 -6.53
N ARG A 86 -7.94 14.88 -6.76
CA ARG A 86 -8.69 13.80 -6.09
C ARG A 86 -7.78 12.71 -5.56
N VAL A 87 -8.16 12.13 -4.41
CA VAL A 87 -7.54 10.90 -3.91
C VAL A 87 -8.20 9.70 -4.59
N ILE A 88 -7.46 9.02 -5.45
CA ILE A 88 -7.95 7.91 -6.28
C ILE A 88 -7.64 6.53 -5.70
N GLY A 89 -6.99 6.48 -4.54
CA GLY A 89 -6.57 5.27 -3.85
C GLY A 89 -5.56 5.57 -2.77
N ASP A 90 -5.06 4.54 -2.15
CA ASP A 90 -4.02 4.65 -1.13
C ASP A 90 -2.99 3.53 -1.23
N SER A 91 -1.78 3.78 -0.69
CA SER A 91 -0.72 2.80 -0.53
C SER A 91 -0.31 2.70 0.93
N TYR A 92 -0.34 1.49 1.46
CA TYR A 92 0.15 1.14 2.78
C TYR A 92 1.58 0.66 2.69
N PHE A 93 2.42 1.09 3.63
CA PHE A 93 3.76 0.55 3.79
C PHE A 93 4.11 0.47 5.28
N THR A 94 4.67 -0.66 5.71
CA THR A 94 5.06 -0.87 7.12
C THR A 94 6.40 -1.56 7.24
N LEU A 95 7.12 -1.27 8.33
CA LEU A 95 8.31 -2.03 8.74
C LEU A 95 7.86 -3.30 9.47
N GLN A 96 8.15 -4.45 8.87
CA GLN A 96 7.84 -5.74 9.48
C GLN A 96 8.94 -6.20 10.45
N SER A 97 10.19 -5.98 10.08
CA SER A 97 11.32 -6.30 10.92
C SER A 97 12.51 -5.40 10.56
N VAL A 98 12.89 -4.56 11.49
CA VAL A 98 14.11 -3.74 11.39
C VAL A 98 15.36 -4.63 11.43
N GLU A 99 15.36 -5.66 12.26
CA GLU A 99 16.48 -6.61 12.37
C GLU A 99 16.73 -7.34 11.04
N ASN A 100 15.65 -7.81 10.39
CA ASN A 100 15.73 -8.54 9.12
C ASN A 100 15.64 -7.62 7.89
N MET A 101 15.58 -6.30 8.09
CA MET A 101 15.47 -5.33 7.01
C MET A 101 14.30 -5.64 6.05
N THR A 102 13.12 -5.92 6.61
CA THR A 102 11.93 -6.35 5.87
C THR A 102 10.78 -5.37 6.05
N GLY A 103 10.14 -5.01 4.94
CA GLY A 103 8.90 -4.24 4.91
C GLY A 103 7.77 -4.98 4.22
N GLU A 104 6.56 -4.44 4.36
CA GLU A 104 5.37 -4.92 3.68
C GLU A 104 4.66 -3.75 3.00
N ILE A 105 4.16 -4.01 1.78
CA ILE A 105 3.43 -3.04 0.97
C ILE A 105 2.03 -3.55 0.65
N GLY A 106 1.05 -2.62 0.67
CA GLY A 106 -0.31 -2.86 0.25
C GLY A 106 -0.86 -1.66 -0.54
N TRP A 107 -2.02 -1.84 -1.15
CA TRP A 107 -2.69 -0.81 -1.96
C TRP A 107 -4.19 -1.02 -1.99
N THR A 108 -4.90 0.09 -2.15
CA THR A 108 -6.33 0.11 -2.43
C THR A 108 -6.59 1.15 -3.54
N MET A 109 -7.44 0.82 -4.50
CA MET A 109 -7.76 1.72 -5.61
C MET A 109 -9.26 1.97 -5.69
N HIS A 110 -9.64 3.21 -5.99
CA HIS A 110 -10.99 3.52 -6.40
C HIS A 110 -11.26 2.81 -7.74
N PRO A 111 -12.40 2.09 -7.92
CA PRO A 111 -12.65 1.29 -9.12
C PRO A 111 -12.61 2.05 -10.43
N ASP A 112 -13.10 3.29 -10.43
CA ASP A 112 -13.14 4.12 -11.64
C ASP A 112 -11.74 4.49 -12.17
N PHE A 113 -10.71 4.35 -11.32
CA PHE A 113 -9.30 4.61 -11.67
C PHE A 113 -8.46 3.33 -11.77
N ALA A 114 -9.11 2.16 -11.60
CA ALA A 114 -8.43 0.88 -11.77
C ALA A 114 -8.06 0.62 -13.24
N GLY A 115 -7.02 -0.20 -13.47
CA GLY A 115 -6.60 -0.56 -14.83
C GLY A 115 -5.73 0.46 -15.56
N HIS A 116 -5.56 1.67 -15.04
CA HIS A 116 -4.77 2.75 -15.65
C HIS A 116 -3.27 2.73 -15.27
N GLY A 117 -2.84 1.78 -14.44
CA GLY A 117 -1.45 1.63 -14.01
C GLY A 117 -1.04 2.48 -12.80
N TYR A 118 -1.94 3.24 -12.21
CA TYR A 118 -1.65 4.10 -11.05
C TYR A 118 -1.12 3.33 -9.84
N ALA A 119 -1.70 2.19 -9.52
CA ALA A 119 -1.21 1.35 -8.42
C ALA A 119 0.23 0.86 -8.65
N PHE A 120 0.59 0.52 -9.90
CA PHE A 120 1.94 0.12 -10.26
C PHE A 120 2.92 1.29 -10.11
N GLU A 121 2.55 2.48 -10.57
CA GLU A 121 3.34 3.70 -10.47
C GLU A 121 3.61 4.07 -9.02
N ALA A 122 2.55 4.05 -8.18
CA ALA A 122 2.65 4.34 -6.76
C ALA A 122 3.50 3.31 -5.99
N ALA A 123 3.23 2.01 -6.17
CA ALA A 123 3.99 0.95 -5.52
C ALA A 123 5.46 0.97 -5.94
N SER A 124 5.75 1.25 -7.22
CA SER A 124 7.12 1.41 -7.70
C SER A 124 7.83 2.58 -7.01
N ALA A 125 7.15 3.71 -6.82
CA ALA A 125 7.71 4.87 -6.13
C ALA A 125 7.99 4.58 -4.64
N VAL A 126 7.12 3.83 -3.96
CA VAL A 126 7.34 3.39 -2.56
C VAL A 126 8.54 2.46 -2.48
N LEU A 127 8.64 1.46 -3.36
CA LEU A 127 9.78 0.53 -3.40
C LEU A 127 11.09 1.26 -3.67
N ASP A 128 11.10 2.14 -4.67
CA ASP A 128 12.31 2.82 -5.10
C ASP A 128 12.80 3.87 -4.10
N ARG A 129 11.90 4.75 -3.61
CA ARG A 129 12.30 5.91 -2.82
C ARG A 129 12.31 5.65 -1.33
N ILE A 130 11.35 4.87 -0.81
CA ILE A 130 11.22 4.60 0.63
C ILE A 130 11.95 3.31 0.98
N ALA A 131 11.47 2.18 0.48
CA ALA A 131 11.89 0.87 0.93
C ALA A 131 13.38 0.58 0.61
N PHE A 132 13.74 0.60 -0.66
CA PHE A 132 15.10 0.28 -1.11
C PHE A 132 16.00 1.52 -1.19
N GLY A 133 15.42 2.71 -1.41
CA GLY A 133 16.16 3.96 -1.44
C GLY A 133 16.60 4.42 -0.07
N THR A 134 15.71 5.04 0.70
CA THR A 134 16.05 5.68 1.97
C THR A 134 16.26 4.67 3.10
N LEU A 135 15.37 3.68 3.25
CA LEU A 135 15.47 2.67 4.32
C LEU A 135 16.54 1.61 4.03
N GLY A 136 16.90 1.39 2.76
CA GLY A 136 17.86 0.37 2.35
C GLY A 136 17.43 -1.04 2.76
N LEU A 137 16.13 -1.34 2.72
CA LEU A 137 15.63 -2.65 3.12
C LEU A 137 16.20 -3.75 2.22
N HIS A 138 16.36 -4.93 2.80
CA HIS A 138 16.77 -6.11 2.06
C HIS A 138 15.62 -6.71 1.24
N ARG A 139 14.39 -6.59 1.77
CA ARG A 139 13.22 -7.31 1.25
C ARG A 139 11.93 -6.53 1.48
N VAL A 140 11.02 -6.58 0.50
CA VAL A 140 9.63 -6.15 0.65
C VAL A 140 8.70 -7.29 0.23
N ARG A 141 7.65 -7.50 1.02
CA ARG A 141 6.59 -8.46 0.72
C ARG A 141 5.24 -7.77 0.53
N ALA A 142 4.30 -8.49 -0.06
CA ALA A 142 2.87 -8.18 -0.10
C ALA A 142 2.10 -9.46 0.26
N GLU A 143 1.13 -9.32 1.15
CA GLU A 143 0.16 -10.37 1.49
C GLU A 143 -1.18 -10.04 0.86
N LEU A 144 -1.84 -11.04 0.30
CA LEU A 144 -3.10 -10.84 -0.41
C LEU A 144 -3.93 -12.13 -0.47
N ASP A 145 -5.22 -12.00 -0.65
CA ASP A 145 -6.11 -13.12 -0.97
C ASP A 145 -5.78 -13.65 -2.39
N PRO A 146 -5.48 -14.94 -2.57
CA PRO A 146 -5.15 -15.52 -3.88
C PRO A 146 -6.27 -15.41 -4.93
N ARG A 147 -7.49 -15.08 -4.52
CA ARG A 147 -8.61 -14.79 -5.42
C ARG A 147 -8.53 -13.37 -6.01
N ASN A 148 -7.70 -12.49 -5.44
CA ASN A 148 -7.48 -11.14 -5.92
C ASN A 148 -6.48 -11.11 -7.09
N HIS A 149 -6.95 -11.52 -8.27
CA HIS A 149 -6.11 -11.59 -9.48
C HIS A 149 -5.51 -10.24 -9.89
N ALA A 150 -6.20 -9.12 -9.60
CA ALA A 150 -5.67 -7.77 -9.88
C ALA A 150 -4.40 -7.48 -9.08
N SER A 151 -4.41 -7.80 -7.77
CA SER A 151 -3.23 -7.64 -6.91
C SER A 151 -2.12 -8.62 -7.26
N ILE A 152 -2.43 -9.87 -7.61
CA ILE A 152 -1.45 -10.85 -8.11
C ILE A 152 -0.76 -10.32 -9.38
N HIS A 153 -1.53 -9.78 -10.31
CA HIS A 153 -0.98 -9.19 -11.53
C HIS A 153 -0.06 -8.00 -11.23
N LEU A 154 -0.44 -7.16 -10.26
CA LEU A 154 0.40 -6.05 -9.83
C LEU A 154 1.70 -6.54 -9.19
N CYS A 155 1.66 -7.52 -8.28
CA CYS A 155 2.86 -8.16 -7.71
C CYS A 155 3.80 -8.68 -8.82
N THR A 156 3.24 -9.39 -9.80
CA THR A 156 4.01 -9.92 -10.94
C THR A 156 4.66 -8.79 -11.75
N ARG A 157 3.94 -7.72 -12.04
CA ARG A 157 4.48 -6.54 -12.74
C ARG A 157 5.58 -5.84 -11.94
N LEU A 158 5.47 -5.79 -10.61
CA LEU A 158 6.51 -5.29 -9.72
C LEU A 158 7.72 -6.24 -9.62
N GLY A 159 7.65 -7.45 -10.23
CA GLY A 159 8.69 -8.48 -10.18
C GLY A 159 8.74 -9.22 -8.86
N MET A 160 7.71 -9.13 -8.07
CA MET A 160 7.56 -9.96 -6.90
C MET A 160 7.29 -11.40 -7.34
N ARG A 161 7.97 -12.37 -6.72
CA ARG A 161 7.71 -13.80 -6.91
C ARG A 161 6.74 -14.31 -5.84
N ALA A 162 5.92 -15.26 -6.18
CA ALA A 162 5.13 -16.00 -5.21
C ALA A 162 6.05 -16.86 -4.33
N GLU A 163 5.92 -16.75 -3.01
CA GLU A 163 6.77 -17.49 -2.07
C GLU A 163 5.99 -18.44 -1.18
N ALA A 164 4.74 -18.12 -0.87
CA ALA A 164 3.88 -18.99 -0.08
C ALA A 164 2.41 -18.86 -0.49
N HIS A 165 1.66 -19.92 -0.22
CA HIS A 165 0.22 -19.96 -0.23
C HIS A 165 -0.21 -20.75 1.02
N PHE A 166 -0.82 -20.05 1.96
CA PHE A 166 -1.38 -20.64 3.17
C PHE A 166 -2.86 -20.92 2.92
N VAL A 167 -3.29 -22.14 3.16
CA VAL A 167 -4.67 -22.58 2.93
C VAL A 167 -5.45 -22.43 4.21
N GLU A 168 -6.59 -21.74 4.14
CA GLU A 168 -7.52 -21.54 5.27
C GLU A 168 -6.86 -21.04 6.55
N ASP A 169 -5.91 -20.12 6.43
CA ASP A 169 -5.12 -19.61 7.56
C ASP A 169 -5.74 -18.37 8.23
N LEU A 170 -6.75 -17.77 7.60
CA LEU A 170 -7.42 -16.57 8.09
C LEU A 170 -8.94 -16.76 8.15
N TRP A 171 -9.54 -16.67 9.35
CA TRP A 171 -10.99 -16.56 9.50
C TRP A 171 -11.42 -15.11 9.30
N PHE A 172 -12.13 -14.84 8.21
CA PHE A 172 -12.48 -13.48 7.87
C PHE A 172 -13.81 -13.42 7.07
N LYS A 173 -14.68 -12.45 7.39
CA LYS A 173 -15.98 -12.26 6.73
C LYS A 173 -16.87 -13.51 6.71
N GLY A 174 -16.82 -14.30 7.80
CA GLY A 174 -17.66 -15.49 7.95
C GLY A 174 -17.20 -16.71 7.16
N GLU A 175 -16.00 -16.70 6.58
CA GLU A 175 -15.39 -17.83 5.88
C GLU A 175 -13.91 -17.99 6.22
N TRP A 176 -13.35 -19.15 5.95
CA TRP A 176 -11.91 -19.37 5.91
C TRP A 176 -11.35 -18.84 4.59
N ALA A 177 -10.36 -17.99 4.67
CA ALA A 177 -9.66 -17.42 3.52
C ALA A 177 -8.21 -17.90 3.49
N ASP A 178 -7.65 -17.92 2.30
CA ASP A 178 -6.25 -18.24 2.04
C ASP A 178 -5.42 -16.96 2.02
N THR A 179 -4.12 -17.08 2.37
CA THR A 179 -3.15 -16.00 2.22
C THR A 179 -2.07 -16.37 1.19
N GLY A 180 -1.91 -15.53 0.18
CA GLY A 180 -0.79 -15.56 -0.76
C GLY A 180 0.29 -14.58 -0.36
N VAL A 181 1.56 -15.00 -0.34
CA VAL A 181 2.72 -14.15 -0.03
C VAL A 181 3.57 -13.97 -1.29
N TYR A 182 3.80 -12.72 -1.64
CA TYR A 182 4.64 -12.30 -2.75
C TYR A 182 5.78 -11.43 -2.22
N ALA A 183 6.99 -11.53 -2.81
CA ALA A 183 8.11 -10.75 -2.32
C ALA A 183 9.13 -10.43 -3.41
N ILE A 184 9.90 -9.37 -3.14
CA ILE A 184 11.02 -8.93 -3.96
C ILE A 184 12.19 -8.49 -3.07
N LEU A 185 13.42 -8.76 -3.50
CA LEU A 185 14.64 -8.33 -2.85
C LEU A 185 15.19 -7.05 -3.50
N ASP A 186 15.92 -6.23 -2.73
CA ASP A 186 16.57 -5.01 -3.23
C ASP A 186 17.41 -5.29 -4.49
N ARG A 187 18.23 -6.35 -4.49
CA ARG A 187 19.06 -6.70 -5.65
C ARG A 187 18.22 -7.04 -6.90
N GLU A 188 17.04 -7.63 -6.72
CA GLU A 188 16.14 -7.97 -7.83
C GLU A 188 15.44 -6.72 -8.36
N TRP A 189 15.06 -5.80 -7.47
CA TRP A 189 14.50 -4.52 -7.86
C TRP A 189 15.47 -3.69 -8.70
N ARG A 190 16.71 -3.54 -8.25
CA ARG A 190 17.74 -2.74 -8.94
C ARG A 190 18.15 -3.29 -10.29
N THR A 191 17.98 -4.59 -10.56
CA THR A 191 18.32 -5.20 -11.86
C THR A 191 17.23 -5.02 -12.92
N ARG A 192 16.08 -4.45 -12.57
CA ARG A 192 14.95 -4.23 -13.49
C ARG A 192 15.00 -2.88 -14.21
N ILE A 193 15.91 -2.00 -13.82
CA ILE A 193 16.09 -0.64 -14.35
C ILE A 193 17.06 -0.67 -15.54
#